data_d3047adeeffe15308156d94874a4ee57
#
_entry.id   d3047adeeffe15308156d94874a4ee57
#
_cell.length_a   1.000
_cell.length_b   1.000
_cell.length_c   1.000
_cell.angle_alpha   90.00
_cell.angle_beta   90.00
_cell.angle_gamma   90.00
#
_symmetry.space_group_name_H-M   'P 1'
#
loop_
_entity.id
_entity.type
_entity.pdbx_description
1 polymer ?
#
loop_
_entity_poly.entity_id
_entity_poly.type
_entity_poly.pdbx_seq_one_letter_code
_entity_poly.pdbx_strand_id
1 'polypeptide(L)'
;IGAPVGASDLAAGSDLTLTIPVRNVGQRDGSTVVQVYLRDRTGRVSRPRRELGGFVKVRLTAGQATEASVVVPARAFAFYDVDSAGWLTPDGDFEVEVGLSSGDIAHIHPVRVTGGFTGKKGRDPLIAASDERFARRLGRSIPTPRPVKPYSRVSTIGEVARTPVGLALRSAVLRLSGFHGETDPVTAKMVKRSVDEMPLRAIALLGEGRVRLGMIDGLVDVLN
;
A
#
# COMPACT_ATOMS: atom_id res chain seq x y z
N ILE A 1 -22.92 -20.58 -1.70
CA ILE A 1 -23.33 -19.41 -0.88
C ILE A 1 -24.50 -18.76 -1.57
N GLY A 2 -25.60 -18.49 -0.82
CA GLY A 2 -26.74 -17.68 -1.27
C GLY A 2 -26.54 -16.20 -0.98
N ALA A 3 -27.49 -15.38 -1.47
CA ALA A 3 -27.47 -13.94 -1.24
C ALA A 3 -27.61 -13.61 0.26
N PRO A 4 -26.76 -12.73 0.81
CA PRO A 4 -26.84 -12.33 2.20
C PRO A 4 -28.08 -11.47 2.45
N VAL A 5 -28.65 -11.59 3.65
CA VAL A 5 -29.74 -10.75 4.17
C VAL A 5 -29.23 -9.98 5.37
N GLY A 6 -29.44 -8.67 5.38
CA GLY A 6 -29.04 -7.76 6.45
C GLY A 6 -29.52 -6.34 6.19
N ALA A 7 -29.21 -5.43 7.11
CA ALA A 7 -29.56 -4.03 6.94
C ALA A 7 -28.78 -3.40 5.78
N SER A 8 -29.46 -2.62 4.95
CA SER A 8 -28.85 -1.78 3.90
C SER A 8 -28.56 -0.36 4.37
N ASP A 9 -29.14 0.06 5.51
CA ASP A 9 -28.90 1.35 6.15
C ASP A 9 -28.39 1.11 7.55
N LEU A 10 -27.26 1.73 7.90
CA LEU A 10 -26.55 1.53 9.14
C LEU A 10 -26.17 2.88 9.76
N ALA A 11 -26.48 3.06 11.05
CA ALA A 11 -25.98 4.21 11.77
C ALA A 11 -24.46 4.03 12.05
N ALA A 12 -23.67 5.10 11.93
CA ALA A 12 -22.27 5.07 12.29
C ALA A 12 -22.09 4.61 13.75
N GLY A 13 -21.18 3.66 13.94
CA GLY A 13 -20.96 3.05 15.25
C GLY A 13 -21.82 1.82 15.56
N SER A 14 -22.65 1.37 14.61
CA SER A 14 -23.44 0.14 14.74
C SER A 14 -22.77 -1.05 14.08
N ASP A 15 -22.97 -2.24 14.64
CA ASP A 15 -22.59 -3.51 14.05
C ASP A 15 -23.57 -3.90 12.95
N LEU A 16 -23.09 -4.58 11.92
CA LEU A 16 -23.92 -5.16 10.86
C LEU A 16 -23.96 -6.68 11.03
N THR A 17 -25.16 -7.23 11.20
CA THR A 17 -25.37 -8.68 11.18
C THR A 17 -25.89 -9.10 9.80
N LEU A 18 -25.23 -10.10 9.22
CA LEU A 18 -25.64 -10.73 7.97
C LEU A 18 -26.04 -12.18 8.21
N THR A 19 -27.16 -12.59 7.64
CA THR A 19 -27.59 -13.99 7.51
C THR A 19 -27.30 -14.47 6.09
N ILE A 20 -26.53 -15.53 5.96
CA ILE A 20 -25.99 -16.00 4.66
C ILE A 20 -26.40 -17.46 4.49
N PRO A 21 -27.26 -17.79 3.50
CA PRO A 21 -27.56 -19.18 3.17
C PRO A 21 -26.34 -19.91 2.62
N VAL A 22 -26.05 -21.09 3.17
CA VAL A 22 -24.94 -21.94 2.73
C VAL A 22 -25.44 -23.36 2.50
N ARG A 23 -25.07 -23.96 1.37
CA ARG A 23 -25.44 -25.32 1.02
C ARG A 23 -24.23 -26.11 0.55
N ASN A 24 -24.10 -27.31 1.06
CA ASN A 24 -23.14 -28.30 0.52
C ASN A 24 -23.76 -28.96 -0.72
N VAL A 25 -23.27 -28.63 -1.90
CA VAL A 25 -23.73 -29.22 -3.18
C VAL A 25 -22.92 -30.43 -3.58
N GLY A 26 -21.90 -30.81 -2.79
CA GLY A 26 -21.08 -31.99 -3.01
C GLY A 26 -21.73 -33.28 -2.47
N GLN A 27 -21.09 -34.40 -2.75
CA GLN A 27 -21.54 -35.75 -2.32
C GLN A 27 -20.86 -36.20 -1.03
N ARG A 28 -20.08 -35.37 -0.39
CA ARG A 28 -19.35 -35.70 0.86
C ARG A 28 -19.53 -34.60 1.88
N ASP A 29 -19.43 -34.96 3.14
CA ASP A 29 -19.39 -34.01 4.24
C ASP A 29 -18.17 -33.11 4.09
N GLY A 30 -18.33 -31.84 4.41
CA GLY A 30 -17.27 -30.85 4.29
C GLY A 30 -17.43 -29.67 5.24
N SER A 31 -16.40 -28.86 5.30
CA SER A 31 -16.47 -27.58 5.99
C SER A 31 -15.84 -26.50 5.12
N THR A 32 -16.38 -25.30 5.25
CA THR A 32 -15.86 -24.10 4.58
C THR A 32 -15.90 -22.91 5.51
N VAL A 33 -15.20 -21.85 5.13
CA VAL A 33 -15.25 -20.55 5.83
C VAL A 33 -15.95 -19.57 4.92
N VAL A 34 -17.09 -19.06 5.36
CA VAL A 34 -17.76 -17.92 4.72
C VAL A 34 -17.07 -16.65 5.22
N GLN A 35 -16.57 -15.85 4.31
CA GLN A 35 -15.82 -14.63 4.58
C GLN A 35 -16.62 -13.42 4.12
N VAL A 36 -16.61 -12.37 4.95
CA VAL A 36 -17.28 -11.11 4.67
C VAL A 36 -16.23 -10.01 4.61
N TYR A 37 -16.16 -9.32 3.51
CA TYR A 37 -15.22 -8.23 3.27
C TYR A 37 -15.95 -6.90 3.16
N LEU A 38 -15.29 -5.84 3.59
CA LEU A 38 -15.75 -4.47 3.43
C LEU A 38 -14.95 -3.76 2.36
N ARG A 39 -15.67 -3.03 1.53
CA ARG A 39 -15.11 -2.10 0.55
C ARG A 39 -15.71 -0.72 0.77
N ASP A 40 -14.86 0.23 1.15
CA ASP A 40 -15.23 1.62 1.30
C ASP A 40 -15.39 2.28 -0.08
N ARG A 41 -16.59 2.78 -0.38
CA ARG A 41 -16.94 3.49 -1.62
C ARG A 41 -17.06 4.99 -1.39
N THR A 42 -16.90 5.46 -0.15
CA THR A 42 -17.07 6.87 0.20
C THR A 42 -16.02 7.78 -0.41
N GLY A 43 -14.83 7.26 -0.70
CA GLY A 43 -13.69 8.04 -1.20
C GLY A 43 -13.19 9.12 -0.23
N ARG A 44 -13.59 9.05 1.06
CA ARG A 44 -13.21 10.02 2.10
C ARG A 44 -11.83 9.77 2.66
N VAL A 45 -11.40 8.52 2.67
CA VAL A 45 -10.08 8.09 3.16
C VAL A 45 -9.52 7.02 2.22
N SER A 46 -8.20 6.95 2.11
CA SER A 46 -7.55 5.87 1.35
C SER A 46 -7.54 4.60 2.19
N ARG A 47 -8.25 3.57 1.72
CA ARG A 47 -8.31 2.24 2.34
C ARG A 47 -7.92 1.17 1.31
N PRO A 48 -7.52 -0.04 1.76
CA PRO A 48 -7.39 -1.18 0.88
C PRO A 48 -8.66 -1.42 0.07
N ARG A 49 -8.52 -2.06 -1.11
CA ARG A 49 -9.66 -2.36 -1.98
C ARG A 49 -10.76 -3.12 -1.25
N ARG A 50 -10.38 -4.02 -0.33
CA ARG A 50 -11.26 -4.76 0.57
C ARG A 50 -10.52 -5.16 1.83
N GLU A 51 -11.25 -5.24 2.93
CA GLU A 51 -10.74 -5.61 4.24
C GLU A 51 -11.65 -6.69 4.84
N LEU A 52 -11.08 -7.72 5.46
CA LEU A 52 -11.86 -8.77 6.11
C LEU A 52 -12.60 -8.17 7.30
N GLY A 53 -13.94 -8.12 7.24
CA GLY A 53 -14.82 -7.58 8.27
C GLY A 53 -15.34 -8.64 9.23
N GLY A 54 -15.48 -9.89 8.77
CA GLY A 54 -15.96 -11.00 9.58
C GLY A 54 -15.88 -12.32 8.85
N PHE A 55 -16.04 -13.43 9.56
CA PHE A 55 -16.10 -14.75 8.97
C PHE A 55 -16.80 -15.75 9.90
N VAL A 56 -17.28 -16.84 9.33
CA VAL A 56 -17.80 -17.98 10.09
C VAL A 56 -17.42 -19.30 9.40
N LYS A 57 -17.00 -20.28 10.18
CA LYS A 57 -16.78 -21.64 9.69
C LYS A 57 -18.06 -22.44 9.82
N VAL A 58 -18.50 -23.04 8.72
CA VAL A 58 -19.67 -23.95 8.68
C VAL A 58 -19.21 -25.37 8.31
N ARG A 59 -19.85 -26.38 8.92
CA ARG A 59 -19.69 -27.79 8.58
C ARG A 59 -21.04 -28.32 8.16
N LEU A 60 -21.10 -28.96 7.01
CA LEU A 60 -22.33 -29.46 6.41
C LEU A 60 -22.14 -30.89 5.89
N THR A 61 -23.13 -31.75 6.13
CA THR A 61 -23.20 -33.05 5.46
C THR A 61 -23.55 -32.86 3.98
N ALA A 62 -23.37 -33.91 3.18
CA ALA A 62 -23.71 -33.89 1.77
C ALA A 62 -25.17 -33.45 1.56
N GLY A 63 -25.41 -32.46 0.68
CA GLY A 63 -26.71 -31.89 0.37
C GLY A 63 -27.33 -30.96 1.42
N GLN A 64 -26.76 -30.88 2.63
CA GLN A 64 -27.29 -30.05 3.73
C GLN A 64 -27.17 -28.57 3.41
N ALA A 65 -28.15 -27.80 3.89
CA ALA A 65 -28.15 -26.34 3.88
C ALA A 65 -28.31 -25.80 5.31
N THR A 66 -27.77 -24.61 5.56
CA THR A 66 -27.90 -23.87 6.81
C THR A 66 -27.86 -22.37 6.54
N GLU A 67 -28.26 -21.59 7.53
CA GLU A 67 -28.05 -20.15 7.57
C GLU A 67 -26.87 -19.86 8.46
N ALA A 68 -25.85 -19.20 7.91
CA ALA A 68 -24.68 -18.76 8.63
C ALA A 68 -24.83 -17.29 9.03
N SER A 69 -24.66 -16.98 10.33
CA SER A 69 -24.69 -15.61 10.83
C SER A 69 -23.28 -15.07 10.96
N VAL A 70 -23.04 -13.87 10.39
CA VAL A 70 -21.76 -13.15 10.52
C VAL A 70 -22.03 -11.74 11.02
N VAL A 71 -21.37 -11.37 12.10
CA VAL A 71 -21.36 -10.00 12.62
C VAL A 71 -20.14 -9.28 12.08
N VAL A 72 -20.35 -8.17 11.39
CA VAL A 72 -19.33 -7.21 11.00
C VAL A 72 -19.35 -6.08 12.03
N PRO A 73 -18.33 -5.96 12.90
CA PRO A 73 -18.34 -4.99 13.96
C PRO A 73 -18.25 -3.55 13.42
N ALA A 74 -18.84 -2.59 14.12
CA ALA A 74 -18.80 -1.16 13.79
C ALA A 74 -17.37 -0.66 13.50
N ARG A 75 -16.41 -1.21 14.22
CA ARG A 75 -14.99 -0.91 14.05
C ARG A 75 -14.45 -1.23 12.66
N ALA A 76 -15.01 -2.24 11.97
CA ALA A 76 -14.58 -2.59 10.62
C ALA A 76 -14.90 -1.48 9.60
N PHE A 77 -15.95 -0.70 9.82
CA PHE A 77 -16.31 0.46 8.99
C PHE A 77 -15.44 1.69 9.28
N ALA A 78 -14.77 1.75 10.44
CA ALA A 78 -14.03 2.90 10.90
C ALA A 78 -12.57 2.90 10.43
N PHE A 79 -11.96 4.08 10.40
CA PHE A 79 -10.52 4.28 10.28
C PHE A 79 -10.01 5.09 11.46
N TYR A 80 -8.73 4.93 11.81
CA TYR A 80 -8.12 5.73 12.85
C TYR A 80 -7.63 7.06 12.28
N ASP A 81 -8.14 8.15 12.80
CA ASP A 81 -7.71 9.49 12.45
C ASP A 81 -6.67 9.99 13.45
N VAL A 82 -5.45 10.21 12.96
CA VAL A 82 -4.33 10.66 13.80
C VAL A 82 -4.46 12.10 14.26
N ASP A 83 -5.18 12.94 13.52
CA ASP A 83 -5.33 14.35 13.85
C ASP A 83 -6.31 14.54 15.03
N SER A 84 -7.39 13.76 15.05
CA SER A 84 -8.36 13.75 16.16
C SER A 84 -8.04 12.71 17.24
N ALA A 85 -6.98 11.91 17.05
CA ALA A 85 -6.59 10.79 17.91
C ALA A 85 -7.75 9.83 18.21
N GLY A 86 -8.60 9.54 17.20
CA GLY A 86 -9.84 8.79 17.39
C GLY A 86 -10.22 7.95 16.18
N TRP A 87 -11.23 7.09 16.40
CA TRP A 87 -11.82 6.27 15.33
C TRP A 87 -13.00 7.00 14.74
N LEU A 88 -12.99 7.14 13.41
CA LEU A 88 -14.03 7.80 12.64
C LEU A 88 -14.62 6.81 11.64
N THR A 89 -15.94 6.71 11.58
CA THR A 89 -16.65 5.95 10.56
C THR A 89 -17.05 6.89 9.43
N PRO A 90 -16.61 6.69 8.18
CA PRO A 90 -17.02 7.52 7.04
C PRO A 90 -18.53 7.43 6.81
N ASP A 91 -19.16 8.58 6.59
CA ASP A 91 -20.54 8.64 6.10
C ASP A 91 -20.56 8.36 4.60
N GLY A 92 -21.42 7.48 4.14
CA GLY A 92 -21.59 7.16 2.73
C GLY A 92 -21.72 5.67 2.43
N ASP A 93 -21.42 5.30 1.20
CA ASP A 93 -21.69 3.97 0.67
C ASP A 93 -20.52 3.01 0.90
N PHE A 94 -20.87 1.80 1.31
CA PHE A 94 -19.98 0.64 1.43
C PHE A 94 -20.55 -0.53 0.63
N GLU A 95 -19.67 -1.40 0.17
CA GLU A 95 -20.02 -2.70 -0.36
C GLU A 95 -19.56 -3.77 0.63
N VAL A 96 -20.48 -4.62 1.05
CA VAL A 96 -20.17 -5.80 1.87
C VAL A 96 -20.13 -7.00 0.94
N GLU A 97 -18.95 -7.50 0.70
CA GLU A 97 -18.65 -8.57 -0.25
C GLU A 97 -18.58 -9.91 0.48
N VAL A 98 -19.41 -10.89 0.08
CA VAL A 98 -19.49 -12.22 0.70
C VAL A 98 -18.91 -13.26 -0.25
N GLY A 99 -18.00 -14.09 0.25
CA GLY A 99 -17.35 -15.10 -0.58
C GLY A 99 -16.65 -16.19 0.21
N LEU A 100 -15.95 -17.08 -0.50
CA LEU A 100 -15.09 -18.11 0.08
C LEU A 100 -13.65 -17.66 0.24
N SER A 101 -13.25 -16.64 -0.48
CA SER A 101 -11.94 -15.99 -0.37
C SER A 101 -12.02 -14.55 -0.89
N SER A 102 -10.96 -13.76 -0.71
CA SER A 102 -10.84 -12.41 -1.30
C SER A 102 -10.81 -12.41 -2.83
N GLY A 103 -10.51 -13.53 -3.47
CA GLY A 103 -10.54 -13.71 -4.92
C GLY A 103 -11.81 -14.36 -5.44
N ASP A 104 -12.66 -14.89 -4.56
CA ASP A 104 -13.91 -15.63 -4.91
C ASP A 104 -15.08 -15.02 -4.14
N ILE A 105 -15.60 -13.91 -4.68
CA ILE A 105 -16.73 -13.17 -4.13
C ILE A 105 -17.99 -13.63 -4.87
N ALA A 106 -18.93 -14.20 -4.12
CA ALA A 106 -20.20 -14.70 -4.64
C ALA A 106 -21.28 -13.61 -4.69
N HIS A 107 -21.33 -12.73 -3.67
CA HIS A 107 -22.37 -11.72 -3.54
C HIS A 107 -21.82 -10.39 -3.03
N ILE A 108 -22.50 -9.31 -3.41
CA ILE A 108 -22.24 -7.95 -2.91
C ILE A 108 -23.55 -7.44 -2.29
N HIS A 109 -23.48 -7.02 -1.03
CA HIS A 109 -24.57 -6.40 -0.30
C HIS A 109 -24.24 -4.92 -0.07
N PRO A 110 -24.99 -3.98 -0.67
CA PRO A 110 -24.77 -2.55 -0.48
C PRO A 110 -25.21 -2.12 0.91
N VAL A 111 -24.41 -1.25 1.55
CA VAL A 111 -24.71 -0.69 2.87
C VAL A 111 -24.47 0.81 2.84
N ARG A 112 -25.44 1.59 3.27
CA ARG A 112 -25.34 3.03 3.49
C ARG A 112 -25.09 3.33 4.95
N VAL A 113 -23.94 3.93 5.26
CA VAL A 113 -23.65 4.42 6.61
C VAL A 113 -24.04 5.88 6.73
N THR A 114 -24.76 6.24 7.80
CA THR A 114 -25.25 7.59 8.06
C THR A 114 -24.84 8.09 9.45
N GLY A 115 -24.74 9.43 9.61
CA GLY A 115 -24.34 10.05 10.89
C GLY A 115 -22.86 9.94 11.22
N GLY A 116 -22.04 9.59 10.23
CA GLY A 116 -20.62 9.45 10.38
C GLY A 116 -19.82 10.70 9.96
N PHE A 117 -18.52 10.49 9.71
CA PHE A 117 -17.58 11.51 9.28
C PHE A 117 -17.84 11.92 7.82
N THR A 118 -18.16 13.19 7.59
CA THR A 118 -18.47 13.73 6.26
C THR A 118 -17.30 14.42 5.57
N GLY A 119 -16.20 14.70 6.30
CA GLY A 119 -15.01 15.34 5.76
C GLY A 119 -14.24 14.43 4.77
N LYS A 120 -13.24 15.00 4.08
CA LYS A 120 -12.27 14.25 3.30
C LYS A 120 -10.93 14.30 4.00
N LYS A 121 -10.39 13.18 4.37
CA LYS A 121 -8.98 13.03 4.73
C LYS A 121 -8.25 12.66 3.45
N GLY A 122 -7.65 13.63 2.80
CA GLY A 122 -7.07 13.58 1.45
C GLY A 122 -6.66 12.20 0.94
N ARG A 123 -6.84 11.97 -0.35
CA ARG A 123 -6.16 10.87 -1.04
C ARG A 123 -4.66 11.12 -0.94
N ASP A 124 -4.08 10.81 0.21
CA ASP A 124 -2.65 10.54 0.23
C ASP A 124 -2.48 9.12 -0.26
N PRO A 125 -1.97 8.92 -1.47
CA PRO A 125 -1.44 7.62 -1.82
C PRO A 125 -0.44 7.29 -0.71
N LEU A 126 -0.50 6.07 -0.18
CA LEU A 126 0.50 5.54 0.78
C LEU A 126 1.96 5.76 0.32
N ILE A 127 2.14 6.05 -0.98
CA ILE A 127 3.40 6.34 -1.67
C ILE A 127 3.84 7.81 -1.51
N ALA A 128 2.98 8.71 -1.04
CA ALA A 128 3.25 10.16 -0.96
C ALA A 128 3.03 10.71 0.46
N ALA A 129 3.38 9.94 1.49
CA ALA A 129 3.51 10.51 2.82
C ALA A 129 4.64 11.54 2.78
N SER A 130 4.31 12.83 2.91
CA SER A 130 5.32 13.88 2.90
C SER A 130 6.17 13.83 4.16
N ASP A 131 7.41 14.33 4.05
CA ASP A 131 8.33 14.42 5.18
C ASP A 131 7.73 15.22 6.35
N GLU A 132 6.86 16.23 6.05
CA GLU A 132 6.19 17.02 7.08
C GLU A 132 5.17 16.19 7.89
N ARG A 133 4.47 15.24 7.26
CA ARG A 133 3.55 14.33 7.98
C ARG A 133 4.32 13.37 8.85
N PHE A 134 5.43 12.84 8.36
CA PHE A 134 6.34 12.01 9.14
C PHE A 134 6.93 12.78 10.31
N ALA A 135 7.43 13.99 10.09
CA ALA A 135 7.98 14.86 11.12
C ALA A 135 6.97 15.17 12.22
N ARG A 136 5.72 15.47 11.86
CA ARG A 136 4.63 15.69 12.84
C ARG A 136 4.38 14.45 13.71
N ARG A 137 4.34 13.26 13.10
CA ARG A 137 4.15 12.00 13.84
C ARG A 137 5.33 11.64 14.74
N LEU A 138 6.55 11.96 14.32
CA LEU A 138 7.78 11.74 15.10
C LEU A 138 8.00 12.81 16.19
N GLY A 139 7.23 13.91 16.17
CA GLY A 139 7.45 15.06 17.07
C GLY A 139 8.77 15.80 16.84
N ARG A 140 9.44 15.54 15.71
CA ARG A 140 10.72 16.18 15.33
C ARG A 140 10.90 16.22 13.83
N SER A 141 11.77 17.11 13.34
CA SER A 141 12.15 17.14 11.92
C SER A 141 12.86 15.86 11.50
N ILE A 142 12.62 15.44 10.26
CA ILE A 142 13.34 14.31 9.67
C ILE A 142 14.78 14.75 9.37
N PRO A 143 15.80 14.06 9.89
CA PRO A 143 17.16 14.41 9.61
C PRO A 143 17.46 14.26 8.11
N THR A 144 18.00 15.27 7.48
CA THR A 144 18.53 15.14 6.12
C THR A 144 19.78 14.27 6.15
N PRO A 145 19.83 13.17 5.40
CA PRO A 145 21.01 12.33 5.34
C PRO A 145 22.23 13.16 4.91
N ARG A 146 23.31 13.10 5.68
CA ARG A 146 24.58 13.72 5.31
C ARG A 146 25.44 12.69 4.60
N PRO A 147 26.20 13.06 3.56
CA PRO A 147 27.15 12.14 2.94
C PRO A 147 28.21 11.74 3.95
N VAL A 148 28.56 10.46 3.95
CA VAL A 148 29.64 9.93 4.79
C VAL A 148 30.94 10.29 4.11
N LYS A 149 31.80 11.06 4.81
CA LYS A 149 33.16 11.39 4.36
C LYS A 149 34.19 10.66 5.24
N PRO A 150 35.34 10.29 4.70
CA PRO A 150 35.75 10.44 3.29
C PRO A 150 34.92 9.54 2.36
N TYR A 151 34.74 9.98 1.12
CA TYR A 151 34.11 9.15 0.08
C TYR A 151 34.98 7.91 -0.20
N SER A 152 34.36 6.85 -0.66
CA SER A 152 35.01 5.59 -0.98
C SER A 152 34.35 4.94 -2.21
N ARG A 153 34.87 3.81 -2.66
CA ARG A 153 34.26 3.03 -3.78
C ARG A 153 32.82 2.61 -3.54
N VAL A 154 32.38 2.56 -2.27
CA VAL A 154 31.01 2.19 -1.90
C VAL A 154 30.08 3.40 -1.74
N SER A 155 30.64 4.61 -1.73
CA SER A 155 29.83 5.83 -1.77
C SER A 155 28.98 5.86 -3.01
N THR A 156 27.73 6.34 -2.88
CA THR A 156 26.77 6.33 -3.98
C THR A 156 26.96 7.54 -4.90
N ILE A 157 26.48 7.42 -6.14
CA ILE A 157 26.51 8.54 -7.10
C ILE A 157 25.73 9.73 -6.54
N GLY A 158 24.59 9.49 -5.85
CA GLY A 158 23.80 10.55 -5.22
C GLY A 158 24.52 11.26 -4.08
N GLU A 159 25.37 10.57 -3.31
CA GLU A 159 26.18 11.18 -2.25
C GLU A 159 27.24 12.12 -2.86
N VAL A 160 27.97 11.64 -3.86
CA VAL A 160 29.02 12.44 -4.51
C VAL A 160 28.48 13.53 -5.42
N ALA A 161 27.25 13.42 -5.92
CA ALA A 161 26.57 14.43 -6.75
C ALA A 161 26.34 15.77 -6.02
N ARG A 162 26.65 15.85 -4.74
CA ARG A 162 26.70 17.12 -3.99
C ARG A 162 27.97 17.94 -4.28
N THR A 163 28.93 17.37 -4.98
CA THR A 163 30.12 18.05 -5.48
C THR A 163 29.99 18.33 -6.97
N PRO A 164 30.67 19.36 -7.52
CA PRO A 164 30.64 19.64 -8.97
C PRO A 164 31.05 18.44 -9.84
N VAL A 165 32.12 17.73 -9.43
CA VAL A 165 32.63 16.53 -10.12
C VAL A 165 31.60 15.39 -10.08
N GLY A 166 31.01 15.13 -8.91
CA GLY A 166 30.00 14.10 -8.75
C GLY A 166 28.71 14.42 -9.50
N LEU A 167 28.34 15.70 -9.60
CA LEU A 167 27.18 16.13 -10.40
C LEU A 167 27.41 15.88 -11.90
N ALA A 168 28.62 16.17 -12.39
CA ALA A 168 28.99 15.87 -13.78
C ALA A 168 28.99 14.36 -14.05
N LEU A 169 29.54 13.55 -13.13
CA LEU A 169 29.50 12.09 -13.18
C LEU A 169 28.07 11.56 -13.27
N ARG A 170 27.21 12.01 -12.35
CA ARG A 170 25.80 11.64 -12.34
C ARG A 170 25.10 11.92 -13.67
N SER A 171 25.32 13.11 -14.20
CA SER A 171 24.77 13.53 -15.47
C SER A 171 25.28 12.65 -16.63
N ALA A 172 26.57 12.26 -16.61
CA ALA A 172 27.14 11.35 -17.60
C ALA A 172 26.53 9.95 -17.51
N VAL A 173 26.40 9.39 -16.29
CA VAL A 173 25.80 8.07 -16.08
C VAL A 173 24.34 8.05 -16.53
N LEU A 174 23.55 9.08 -16.19
CA LEU A 174 22.16 9.20 -16.66
C LEU A 174 22.10 9.29 -18.19
N ARG A 175 23.05 9.98 -18.86
CA ARG A 175 23.11 10.03 -20.32
C ARG A 175 23.43 8.69 -20.96
N LEU A 176 24.32 7.94 -20.37
CA LEU A 176 24.77 6.64 -20.89
C LEU A 176 23.80 5.50 -20.60
N SER A 177 22.89 5.67 -19.64
CA SER A 177 21.90 4.64 -19.26
C SER A 177 20.86 4.36 -20.34
N GLY A 178 20.82 5.13 -21.43
CA GLY A 178 19.87 4.94 -22.54
C GLY A 178 18.42 5.36 -22.23
N PHE A 179 18.12 5.82 -21.03
CA PHE A 179 16.78 6.26 -20.62
C PHE A 179 16.56 7.76 -20.90
N HIS A 180 17.11 8.27 -22.00
CA HIS A 180 16.89 9.64 -22.41
C HIS A 180 15.51 9.79 -23.05
N GLY A 181 14.72 10.71 -22.51
CA GLY A 181 13.41 11.03 -23.08
C GLY A 181 12.30 10.11 -22.59
N GLU A 182 12.53 9.34 -21.50
CA GLU A 182 11.44 8.62 -20.86
C GLU A 182 10.33 9.59 -20.45
N THR A 183 9.15 9.39 -21.02
CA THR A 183 7.99 10.28 -20.84
C THR A 183 7.12 9.86 -19.65
N ASP A 184 7.26 8.61 -19.17
CA ASP A 184 6.56 8.17 -17.97
C ASP A 184 7.23 8.69 -16.70
N PRO A 185 6.55 9.56 -15.91
CA PRO A 185 7.13 10.15 -14.70
C PRO A 185 7.56 9.14 -13.65
N VAL A 186 6.92 7.97 -13.58
CA VAL A 186 7.24 6.92 -12.60
C VAL A 186 8.54 6.24 -12.99
N THR A 187 8.67 5.85 -14.24
CA THR A 187 9.88 5.23 -14.79
C THR A 187 11.07 6.18 -14.70
N ALA A 188 10.90 7.45 -15.08
CA ALA A 188 11.95 8.46 -14.96
C ALA A 188 12.44 8.64 -13.53
N LYS A 189 11.51 8.65 -12.55
CA LYS A 189 11.85 8.74 -11.11
C LYS A 189 12.58 7.50 -10.62
N MET A 190 12.16 6.30 -11.06
CA MET A 190 12.83 5.04 -10.71
C MET A 190 14.25 4.98 -11.25
N VAL A 191 14.47 5.31 -12.51
CA VAL A 191 15.80 5.33 -13.15
C VAL A 191 16.72 6.30 -12.43
N LYS A 192 16.25 7.53 -12.19
CA LYS A 192 17.02 8.54 -11.44
C LYS A 192 17.42 8.03 -10.07
N ARG A 193 16.50 7.41 -9.34
CA ARG A 193 16.77 6.87 -8.00
C ARG A 193 17.74 5.70 -8.04
N SER A 194 17.60 4.80 -9.01
CA SER A 194 18.53 3.68 -9.19
C SER A 194 19.96 4.14 -9.48
N VAL A 195 20.11 5.20 -10.29
CA VAL A 195 21.43 5.82 -10.53
C VAL A 195 21.96 6.50 -9.27
N ASP A 196 21.11 7.24 -8.54
CA ASP A 196 21.53 7.94 -7.32
C ASP A 196 21.97 6.97 -6.22
N GLU A 197 21.36 5.80 -6.10
CA GLU A 197 21.68 4.76 -5.12
C GLU A 197 22.83 3.82 -5.57
N MET A 198 23.30 3.96 -6.81
CA MET A 198 24.38 3.12 -7.35
C MET A 198 25.72 3.48 -6.71
N PRO A 199 26.46 2.49 -6.13
CA PRO A 199 27.81 2.73 -5.60
C PRO A 199 28.81 2.99 -6.73
N LEU A 200 29.81 3.83 -6.50
CA LEU A 200 30.82 4.20 -7.50
C LEU A 200 31.51 2.97 -8.13
N ARG A 201 31.78 1.93 -7.34
CA ARG A 201 32.38 0.67 -7.86
C ARG A 201 31.53 -0.02 -8.93
N ALA A 202 30.21 0.19 -8.92
CA ALA A 202 29.32 -0.43 -9.91
C ALA A 202 29.53 0.14 -11.31
N ILE A 203 30.04 1.36 -11.44
CA ILE A 203 30.41 1.97 -12.72
C ILE A 203 31.49 1.13 -13.41
N ALA A 204 32.45 0.61 -12.64
CA ALA A 204 33.50 -0.26 -13.18
C ALA A 204 32.93 -1.63 -13.63
N LEU A 205 31.95 -2.18 -12.88
CA LEU A 205 31.32 -3.45 -13.22
C LEU A 205 30.43 -3.35 -14.46
N LEU A 206 29.70 -2.26 -14.59
CA LEU A 206 28.77 -2.02 -15.71
C LEU A 206 29.45 -1.41 -16.94
N GLY A 207 30.68 -0.92 -16.80
CA GLY A 207 31.44 -0.24 -17.86
C GLY A 207 32.10 -1.18 -18.88
N GLU A 208 31.75 -2.47 -18.91
CA GLU A 208 32.24 -3.46 -19.90
C GLU A 208 33.78 -3.42 -20.11
N GLY A 209 34.53 -3.21 -19.03
CA GLY A 209 35.99 -3.10 -19.06
C GLY A 209 36.55 -1.73 -19.51
N ARG A 210 35.69 -0.80 -19.91
CA ARG A 210 36.12 0.58 -20.27
C ARG A 210 36.50 1.40 -19.06
N VAL A 211 35.87 1.12 -17.89
CA VAL A 211 36.16 1.78 -16.61
C VAL A 211 36.81 0.76 -15.68
N ARG A 212 38.06 1.03 -15.28
CA ARG A 212 38.80 0.17 -14.33
C ARG A 212 38.61 0.67 -12.91
N LEU A 213 38.73 -0.22 -11.92
CA LEU A 213 38.61 0.14 -10.50
C LEU A 213 39.59 1.24 -10.09
N GLY A 214 40.84 1.23 -10.62
CA GLY A 214 41.81 2.29 -10.38
C GLY A 214 41.40 3.68 -10.86
N MET A 215 40.53 3.77 -11.88
CA MET A 215 39.94 5.05 -12.29
C MET A 215 38.89 5.53 -11.26
N ILE A 216 38.19 4.60 -10.61
CA ILE A 216 37.25 4.93 -9.52
C ILE A 216 38.06 5.41 -8.30
N ASP A 217 39.23 4.82 -8.01
CA ASP A 217 40.10 5.29 -6.92
C ASP A 217 40.57 6.72 -7.16
N GLY A 218 41.08 7.01 -8.36
CA GLY A 218 41.47 8.36 -8.72
C GLY A 218 40.32 9.37 -8.64
N LEU A 219 39.11 8.96 -9.00
CA LEU A 219 37.91 9.79 -8.82
C LEU A 219 37.62 10.04 -7.33
N VAL A 220 37.71 9.00 -6.49
CA VAL A 220 37.48 9.11 -5.05
C VAL A 220 38.51 10.04 -4.42
N ASP A 221 39.78 9.98 -4.84
CA ASP A 221 40.87 10.87 -4.35
C ASP A 221 40.55 12.34 -4.71
N VAL A 222 40.01 12.61 -5.89
CA VAL A 222 39.63 13.98 -6.32
C VAL A 222 38.42 14.49 -5.54
N LEU A 223 37.52 13.58 -5.06
CA LEU A 223 36.29 13.94 -4.34
C LEU A 223 36.53 14.22 -2.85
N ASN A 224 37.64 13.76 -2.28
CA ASN A 224 38.02 13.93 -0.87
C ASN A 224 38.95 15.10 -0.64
#